data_f85bc3ad5e82d78fd8e757b63f10990b
#
_entry.id   f85bc3ad5e82d78fd8e757b63f10990b
#
_cell.length_a   1.000
_cell.length_b   1.000
_cell.length_c   1.000
_cell.angle_alpha   90.00
_cell.angle_beta   90.00
_cell.angle_gamma   90.00
#
_symmetry.space_group_name_H-M   'P 1'
#
loop_
_entity.id
_entity.type
_entity.pdbx_description
1 polymer ?
#
loop_
_entity_poly.entity_id
_entity_poly.type
_entity_poly.pdbx_seq_one_letter_code
_entity_poly.pdbx_strand_id
1 'polypeptide(L)'
;MYTHPGKKLNFMGNELGQLREWDEHRECDWSLLTYPQHQGFHRYIQRLNELYTSLKPLYSGEYNPACFRWTEADNLDAGTYSYLRMDGDTIVGFVMNTFGTDYPCYRFAMPFPVTDIREILSSDDPIYGGYGVVNSGPIVCTDTPHNGLGYSFTVHVAAFGAHIFTMTRVPEKEEEPVPAALEEEAFPSGSEPA
;
A
#
# COMPACT_ATOMS: atom_id res chain seq x y z
N MET A 1 -8.09 9.11 3.10
CA MET A 1 -7.41 10.42 3.27
C MET A 1 -5.94 10.23 3.64
N TYR A 2 -5.56 9.61 4.77
CA TYR A 2 -4.18 9.57 5.29
C TYR A 2 -3.15 8.95 4.34
N THR A 3 -3.52 7.93 3.58
CA THR A 3 -2.62 7.19 2.68
C THR A 3 -2.63 7.68 1.23
N HIS A 4 -3.69 8.38 0.80
CA HIS A 4 -3.79 8.94 -0.56
C HIS A 4 -2.94 10.22 -0.69
N PRO A 5 -2.34 10.52 -1.87
CA PRO A 5 -1.64 11.78 -2.12
C PRO A 5 -2.48 13.03 -1.84
N GLY A 6 -1.83 14.14 -1.49
CA GLY A 6 -2.46 15.43 -1.24
C GLY A 6 -2.51 15.80 0.25
N LYS A 7 -2.86 17.04 0.53
CA LYS A 7 -2.93 17.58 1.89
C LYS A 7 -4.00 16.87 2.72
N LYS A 8 -3.68 16.63 3.99
CA LYS A 8 -4.59 16.00 4.94
C LYS A 8 -5.43 17.06 5.64
N LEU A 9 -6.71 16.80 5.76
CA LEU A 9 -7.63 17.63 6.52
C LEU A 9 -8.49 16.72 7.39
N ASN A 10 -8.27 16.76 8.70
CA ASN A 10 -9.20 16.22 9.68
C ASN A 10 -9.91 17.39 10.36
N PHE A 11 -11.23 17.38 10.37
CA PHE A 11 -12.00 18.53 10.79
C PHE A 11 -12.85 18.21 12.01
N MET A 12 -13.00 19.18 12.89
CA MET A 12 -13.73 19.23 14.17
C MET A 12 -14.64 18.04 14.50
N GLY A 13 -14.19 17.16 15.38
CA GLY A 13 -14.96 16.01 15.85
C GLY A 13 -14.89 14.75 14.97
N ASN A 14 -14.27 14.81 13.77
CA ASN A 14 -14.08 13.61 12.94
C ASN A 14 -13.27 12.53 13.65
N GLU A 15 -12.26 12.93 14.45
CA GLU A 15 -11.43 12.02 15.24
C GLU A 15 -12.19 11.32 16.38
N LEU A 16 -13.36 11.84 16.74
CA LEU A 16 -14.24 11.25 17.77
C LEU A 16 -15.36 10.40 17.15
N GLY A 17 -15.52 10.46 15.81
CA GLY A 17 -16.69 9.90 15.14
C GLY A 17 -17.98 10.61 15.58
N GLN A 18 -17.94 11.95 15.72
CA GLN A 18 -19.03 12.75 16.20
C GLN A 18 -20.27 12.57 15.34
N LEU A 19 -21.45 12.39 15.97
CA LEU A 19 -22.71 12.07 15.29
C LEU A 19 -23.46 13.30 14.79
N ARG A 20 -23.14 14.48 15.34
CA ARG A 20 -23.73 15.74 14.91
C ARG A 20 -22.79 16.52 13.99
N GLU A 21 -23.34 17.47 13.25
CA GLU A 21 -22.57 18.47 12.51
C GLU A 21 -21.67 19.28 13.44
N TRP A 22 -20.54 19.74 12.93
CA TRP A 22 -19.67 20.66 13.65
C TRP A 22 -20.38 22.01 13.91
N ASP A 23 -19.99 22.69 14.97
CA ASP A 23 -20.58 23.96 15.36
C ASP A 23 -19.48 24.78 16.09
N GLU A 24 -19.16 25.96 15.58
CA GLU A 24 -18.10 26.80 16.14
C GLU A 24 -18.48 27.43 17.50
N HIS A 25 -19.78 27.40 17.86
CA HIS A 25 -20.27 27.88 19.14
C HIS A 25 -20.36 26.81 20.22
N ARG A 26 -19.97 25.57 19.90
CA ARG A 26 -20.06 24.43 20.82
C ARG A 26 -18.75 23.63 20.75
N GLU A 27 -18.32 23.13 21.89
CA GLU A 27 -17.22 22.19 21.91
C GLU A 27 -17.56 20.82 21.29
N CYS A 28 -16.53 20.07 20.90
CA CYS A 28 -16.68 18.70 20.42
C CYS A 28 -17.28 17.80 21.50
N ASP A 29 -17.97 16.73 21.08
CA ASP A 29 -18.64 15.79 21.97
C ASP A 29 -17.65 14.82 22.63
N TRP A 30 -16.72 15.35 23.46
CA TRP A 30 -15.66 14.57 24.14
C TRP A 30 -16.20 13.40 24.98
N SER A 31 -17.45 13.51 25.45
CA SER A 31 -18.14 12.44 26.18
C SER A 31 -18.30 11.16 25.35
N LEU A 32 -18.24 11.22 24.02
CA LEU A 32 -18.27 10.04 23.14
C LEU A 32 -17.12 9.09 23.43
N LEU A 33 -15.97 9.56 23.92
CA LEU A 33 -14.85 8.71 24.29
C LEU A 33 -15.11 7.79 25.49
N THR A 34 -16.24 7.93 26.16
CA THR A 34 -16.69 6.95 27.18
C THR A 34 -17.30 5.69 26.56
N TYR A 35 -17.64 5.72 25.26
CA TYR A 35 -18.17 4.58 24.54
C TYR A 35 -17.05 3.81 23.79
N PRO A 36 -16.99 2.47 23.94
CA PRO A 36 -15.91 1.67 23.37
C PRO A 36 -15.68 1.87 21.88
N GLN A 37 -16.75 2.00 21.07
CA GLN A 37 -16.67 2.18 19.64
C GLN A 37 -15.99 3.50 19.26
N HIS A 38 -16.36 4.61 19.90
CA HIS A 38 -15.74 5.91 19.69
C HIS A 38 -14.30 5.93 20.19
N GLN A 39 -14.02 5.26 21.31
CA GLN A 39 -12.66 5.12 21.85
C GLN A 39 -11.78 4.32 20.89
N GLY A 40 -12.28 3.21 20.34
CA GLY A 40 -11.59 2.40 19.32
C GLY A 40 -11.29 3.19 18.06
N PHE A 41 -12.30 3.90 17.54
CA PHE A 41 -12.14 4.77 16.37
C PHE A 41 -11.13 5.89 16.62
N HIS A 42 -11.17 6.55 17.77
CA HIS A 42 -10.21 7.59 18.13
C HIS A 42 -8.76 7.04 18.17
N ARG A 43 -8.54 5.85 18.75
CA ARG A 43 -7.22 5.15 18.71
C ARG A 43 -6.79 4.87 17.27
N TYR A 44 -7.71 4.47 16.40
CA TYR A 44 -7.43 4.26 14.99
C TYR A 44 -6.94 5.54 14.31
N ILE A 45 -7.60 6.67 14.55
CA ILE A 45 -7.18 7.98 14.02
C ILE A 45 -5.82 8.40 14.60
N GLN A 46 -5.57 8.20 15.89
CA GLN A 46 -4.26 8.45 16.50
C GLN A 46 -3.17 7.63 15.79
N ARG A 47 -3.42 6.34 15.56
CA ARG A 47 -2.47 5.47 14.86
C ARG A 47 -2.22 5.92 13.42
N LEU A 48 -3.24 6.35 12.70
CA LEU A 48 -3.08 6.93 11.35
C LEU A 48 -2.21 8.18 11.35
N ASN A 49 -2.35 9.06 12.34
CA ASN A 49 -1.48 10.24 12.50
C ASN A 49 -0.02 9.85 12.76
N GLU A 50 0.23 8.86 13.63
CA GLU A 50 1.57 8.33 13.90
C GLU A 50 2.20 7.77 12.62
N LEU A 51 1.47 6.92 11.89
CA LEU A 51 1.94 6.35 10.62
C LEU A 51 2.22 7.43 9.59
N TYR A 52 1.33 8.40 9.45
CA TYR A 52 1.53 9.49 8.51
C TYR A 52 2.80 10.29 8.79
N THR A 53 3.10 10.56 10.04
CA THR A 53 4.28 11.36 10.43
C THR A 53 5.59 10.55 10.47
N SER A 54 5.51 9.22 10.62
CA SER A 54 6.68 8.35 10.71
C SER A 54 7.09 7.68 9.39
N LEU A 55 6.16 7.47 8.47
CA LEU A 55 6.40 6.77 7.21
C LEU A 55 6.59 7.78 6.06
N LYS A 56 7.82 7.98 5.66
CA LYS A 56 8.20 8.93 4.61
C LYS A 56 7.39 8.81 3.32
N PRO A 57 7.07 7.61 2.78
CA PRO A 57 6.21 7.49 1.59
C PRO A 57 4.84 8.15 1.72
N LEU A 58 4.32 8.35 2.93
CA LEU A 58 2.98 8.92 3.13
C LEU A 58 2.94 10.45 3.03
N TYR A 59 4.09 11.15 3.24
CA TYR A 59 4.17 12.61 3.21
C TYR A 59 5.20 13.19 2.24
N SER A 60 6.15 12.37 1.77
CA SER A 60 7.08 12.79 0.71
C SER A 60 6.43 12.60 -0.66
N GLY A 61 6.88 13.36 -1.65
CA GLY A 61 6.45 13.19 -3.04
C GLY A 61 4.94 13.36 -3.27
N GLU A 62 4.24 14.15 -2.44
CA GLU A 62 2.77 14.34 -2.48
C GLU A 62 2.23 14.75 -3.85
N TYR A 63 3.04 15.46 -4.65
CA TYR A 63 2.69 15.93 -5.99
C TYR A 63 3.54 15.29 -7.09
N ASN A 64 4.35 14.26 -6.75
CA ASN A 64 5.15 13.53 -7.72
C ASN A 64 4.41 12.25 -8.14
N PRO A 65 3.96 12.14 -9.41
CA PRO A 65 3.25 10.95 -9.89
C PRO A 65 4.07 9.64 -9.75
N ALA A 66 5.41 9.73 -9.77
CA ALA A 66 6.27 8.56 -9.58
C ALA A 66 6.22 7.97 -8.16
N CYS A 67 5.72 8.73 -7.18
CA CYS A 67 5.58 8.29 -5.78
C CYS A 67 4.21 7.67 -5.47
N PHE A 68 3.33 7.53 -6.47
CA PHE A 68 1.99 6.95 -6.32
C PHE A 68 1.66 6.03 -7.48
N ARG A 69 1.07 4.88 -7.21
CA ARG A 69 0.59 3.97 -8.26
C ARG A 69 -0.65 3.21 -7.80
N TRP A 70 -1.71 3.27 -8.60
CA TRP A 70 -2.83 2.34 -8.48
C TRP A 70 -2.39 0.92 -8.84
N THR A 71 -2.81 -0.06 -8.04
CA THR A 71 -2.67 -1.49 -8.32
C THR A 71 -4.03 -2.14 -8.60
N GLU A 72 -5.10 -1.52 -8.10
CA GLU A 72 -6.49 -1.83 -8.43
C GLU A 72 -7.34 -0.59 -8.18
N ALA A 73 -7.93 -0.01 -9.25
CA ALA A 73 -8.65 1.26 -9.18
C ALA A 73 -10.15 1.15 -9.43
N ASP A 74 -10.60 0.09 -10.11
CA ASP A 74 -11.93 -0.01 -10.72
C ASP A 74 -12.60 -1.39 -10.56
N ASN A 75 -12.24 -2.15 -9.53
CA ASN A 75 -12.86 -3.43 -9.23
C ASN A 75 -14.24 -3.25 -8.57
N LEU A 76 -15.21 -2.81 -9.39
CA LEU A 76 -16.57 -2.51 -8.93
C LEU A 76 -17.31 -3.76 -8.42
N ASP A 77 -17.02 -4.93 -8.98
CA ASP A 77 -17.67 -6.19 -8.61
C ASP A 77 -17.27 -6.67 -7.21
N ALA A 78 -16.02 -6.41 -6.81
CA ALA A 78 -15.53 -6.75 -5.47
C ALA A 78 -15.56 -5.58 -4.49
N GLY A 79 -15.70 -4.34 -4.98
CA GLY A 79 -15.66 -3.14 -4.16
C GLY A 79 -14.29 -2.89 -3.50
N THR A 80 -13.21 -3.41 -4.12
CA THR A 80 -11.85 -3.29 -3.60
C THR A 80 -11.03 -2.26 -4.36
N TYR A 81 -10.18 -1.55 -3.62
CA TYR A 81 -9.26 -0.55 -4.15
C TYR A 81 -7.89 -0.74 -3.53
N SER A 82 -6.84 -0.75 -4.33
CA SER A 82 -5.47 -0.81 -3.81
C SER A 82 -4.50 0.08 -4.57
N TYR A 83 -3.50 0.59 -3.84
CA TYR A 83 -2.46 1.45 -4.40
C TYR A 83 -1.19 1.44 -3.54
N LEU A 84 -0.14 1.99 -4.11
CA LEU A 84 1.17 2.12 -3.51
C LEU A 84 1.54 3.60 -3.30
N ARG A 85 2.21 3.88 -2.20
CA ARG A 85 3.00 5.09 -1.95
C ARG A 85 4.46 4.71 -1.85
N MET A 86 5.34 5.45 -2.53
CA MET A 86 6.74 5.08 -2.70
C MET A 86 7.67 6.24 -2.37
N ASP A 87 8.78 5.94 -1.67
CA ASP A 87 9.91 6.84 -1.47
C ASP A 87 11.20 6.01 -1.51
N GLY A 88 11.90 6.03 -2.67
CA GLY A 88 12.99 5.10 -2.94
C GLY A 88 12.51 3.65 -2.89
N ASP A 89 13.20 2.82 -2.12
CA ASP A 89 12.87 1.40 -1.95
C ASP A 89 11.82 1.14 -0.86
N THR A 90 11.46 2.16 -0.08
CA THR A 90 10.43 2.04 0.95
C THR A 90 9.06 2.24 0.33
N ILE A 91 8.19 1.25 0.51
CA ILE A 91 6.85 1.24 -0.08
C ILE A 91 5.82 1.05 1.02
N VAL A 92 4.72 1.79 0.89
CA VAL A 92 3.50 1.60 1.67
C VAL A 92 2.39 1.18 0.70
N GLY A 93 1.86 -0.03 0.90
CA GLY A 93 0.69 -0.55 0.20
C GLY A 93 -0.58 -0.30 1.00
N PHE A 94 -1.63 0.08 0.31
CA PHE A 94 -2.97 0.26 0.89
C PHE A 94 -3.98 -0.56 0.11
N VAL A 95 -4.87 -1.25 0.83
CA VAL A 95 -6.07 -1.88 0.27
C VAL A 95 -7.28 -1.55 1.13
N MET A 96 -8.40 -1.30 0.47
CA MET A 96 -9.69 -1.07 1.10
C MET A 96 -10.76 -1.91 0.42
N ASN A 97 -11.62 -2.51 1.23
CA ASN A 97 -12.82 -3.20 0.80
C ASN A 97 -14.05 -2.39 1.28
N THR A 98 -14.90 -2.01 0.32
CA THR A 98 -16.13 -1.23 0.60
C THR A 98 -17.37 -2.11 0.70
N PHE A 99 -17.23 -3.44 0.54
CA PHE A 99 -18.33 -4.40 0.60
C PHE A 99 -18.33 -5.20 1.89
N GLY A 100 -19.50 -5.74 2.24
CA GLY A 100 -19.69 -6.61 3.40
C GLY A 100 -19.22 -8.06 3.20
N THR A 101 -18.48 -8.34 2.13
CA THR A 101 -17.87 -9.64 1.84
C THR A 101 -16.41 -9.64 2.27
N ASP A 102 -16.03 -10.65 3.04
CA ASP A 102 -14.66 -10.88 3.46
C ASP A 102 -13.86 -11.55 2.34
N TYR A 103 -12.59 -11.13 2.13
CA TYR A 103 -11.71 -11.71 1.10
C TYR A 103 -10.47 -12.37 1.73
N PRO A 104 -10.58 -13.66 2.13
CA PRO A 104 -9.48 -14.38 2.81
C PRO A 104 -8.22 -14.54 1.96
N CYS A 105 -8.36 -14.49 0.64
CA CYS A 105 -7.28 -14.69 -0.33
C CYS A 105 -7.23 -13.53 -1.35
N TYR A 106 -7.35 -12.30 -0.88
CA TYR A 106 -7.18 -11.13 -1.75
C TYR A 106 -5.75 -11.10 -2.32
N ARG A 107 -5.65 -10.97 -3.64
CA ARG A 107 -4.36 -10.89 -4.32
C ARG A 107 -3.99 -9.43 -4.57
N PHE A 108 -2.99 -8.97 -3.83
CA PHE A 108 -2.45 -7.62 -3.98
C PHE A 108 -1.43 -7.60 -5.12
N ALA A 109 -1.72 -6.88 -6.20
CA ALA A 109 -0.86 -6.80 -7.37
C ALA A 109 0.33 -5.86 -7.15
N MET A 110 1.51 -6.24 -7.68
CA MET A 110 2.76 -5.48 -7.54
C MET A 110 3.45 -5.30 -8.88
N PRO A 111 3.98 -4.10 -9.19
CA PRO A 111 4.68 -3.82 -10.44
C PRO A 111 6.13 -4.34 -10.47
N PHE A 112 6.69 -4.69 -9.33
CA PHE A 112 8.05 -5.17 -9.12
C PHE A 112 8.12 -6.07 -7.90
N PRO A 113 9.17 -6.89 -7.73
CA PRO A 113 9.32 -7.75 -6.57
C PRO A 113 9.57 -6.93 -5.31
N VAL A 114 9.01 -7.39 -4.18
CA VAL A 114 9.16 -6.78 -2.86
C VAL A 114 9.45 -7.83 -1.80
N THR A 115 10.09 -7.39 -0.73
CA THR A 115 10.42 -8.20 0.45
C THR A 115 9.94 -7.47 1.73
N ASP A 116 10.10 -8.12 2.87
CA ASP A 116 9.77 -7.58 4.20
C ASP A 116 8.34 -7.04 4.31
N ILE A 117 7.40 -7.71 3.65
CA ILE A 117 5.99 -7.32 3.66
C ILE A 117 5.42 -7.53 5.06
N ARG A 118 4.90 -6.45 5.64
CA ARG A 118 4.26 -6.48 6.96
C ARG A 118 3.01 -5.63 6.97
N GLU A 119 1.92 -6.16 7.52
CA GLU A 119 0.78 -5.34 7.88
C GLU A 119 1.13 -4.48 9.10
N ILE A 120 0.87 -3.19 9.01
CA ILE A 120 1.16 -2.22 10.08
C ILE A 120 -0.10 -1.59 10.65
N LEU A 121 -1.22 -1.77 9.96
CA LEU A 121 -2.55 -1.35 10.39
C LEU A 121 -3.63 -2.16 9.68
N SER A 122 -4.53 -2.75 10.45
CA SER A 122 -5.84 -3.21 10.01
C SER A 122 -6.93 -2.40 10.72
N SER A 123 -7.90 -1.88 9.98
CA SER A 123 -9.06 -1.23 10.60
C SER A 123 -9.94 -2.21 11.34
N ASP A 124 -9.81 -3.52 11.05
CA ASP A 124 -10.56 -4.61 11.68
C ASP A 124 -9.87 -5.22 12.91
N ASP A 125 -8.75 -4.64 13.35
CA ASP A 125 -8.10 -5.04 14.61
C ASP A 125 -9.06 -4.79 15.79
N PRO A 126 -9.24 -5.75 16.72
CA PRO A 126 -10.09 -5.61 17.90
C PRO A 126 -9.79 -4.40 18.77
N ILE A 127 -8.54 -3.91 18.79
CA ILE A 127 -8.18 -2.68 19.53
C ILE A 127 -8.89 -1.42 19.02
N TYR A 128 -9.39 -1.46 17.78
CA TYR A 128 -10.19 -0.40 17.14
C TYR A 128 -11.67 -0.71 17.11
N GLY A 129 -12.08 -1.90 17.58
CA GLY A 129 -13.46 -2.35 17.59
C GLY A 129 -13.84 -3.28 16.43
N GLY A 130 -12.85 -3.78 15.70
CA GLY A 130 -13.03 -4.74 14.61
C GLY A 130 -13.19 -6.19 15.07
N TYR A 131 -13.34 -7.09 14.12
CA TYR A 131 -13.59 -8.53 14.33
C TYR A 131 -12.32 -9.40 14.31
N GLY A 132 -11.16 -8.84 13.99
CA GLY A 132 -9.88 -9.49 14.14
C GLY A 132 -9.24 -10.01 12.86
N VAL A 133 -9.64 -9.53 11.70
CA VAL A 133 -8.91 -9.82 10.45
C VAL A 133 -7.62 -9.00 10.44
N VAL A 134 -6.51 -9.70 10.75
CA VAL A 134 -5.15 -9.16 10.76
C VAL A 134 -4.19 -10.13 10.09
N ASN A 135 -3.22 -9.64 9.33
CA ASN A 135 -2.22 -10.43 8.62
C ASN A 135 -0.89 -10.47 9.40
N SER A 136 -0.82 -11.28 10.44
CA SER A 136 0.36 -11.38 11.33
C SER A 136 1.40 -12.42 10.89
N GLY A 137 1.07 -13.28 9.91
CA GLY A 137 1.97 -14.29 9.37
C GLY A 137 2.96 -13.74 8.33
N PRO A 138 3.91 -14.57 7.88
CA PRO A 138 4.81 -14.20 6.79
C PRO A 138 4.04 -14.01 5.49
N ILE A 139 4.26 -12.88 4.82
CA ILE A 139 3.69 -12.55 3.51
C ILE A 139 4.82 -12.59 2.49
N VAL A 140 4.64 -13.35 1.41
CA VAL A 140 5.67 -13.56 0.39
C VAL A 140 5.16 -13.04 -0.96
N CYS A 141 5.96 -12.17 -1.60
CA CYS A 141 5.74 -11.76 -2.98
C CYS A 141 6.19 -12.87 -3.95
N THR A 142 5.39 -13.14 -4.96
CA THR A 142 5.65 -14.18 -5.97
C THR A 142 5.57 -13.60 -7.38
N ASP A 143 6.21 -14.28 -8.35
CA ASP A 143 6.16 -13.98 -9.80
C ASP A 143 4.80 -14.36 -10.40
N THR A 144 3.73 -14.10 -9.68
CA THR A 144 2.39 -14.41 -10.14
C THR A 144 1.71 -13.14 -10.62
N PRO A 145 1.52 -12.97 -11.93
CA PRO A 145 0.89 -11.78 -12.47
C PRO A 145 -0.55 -11.59 -11.98
N HIS A 146 -0.90 -10.35 -11.70
CA HIS A 146 -2.26 -9.95 -11.33
C HIS A 146 -2.54 -8.51 -11.74
N ASN A 147 -3.75 -8.21 -12.21
CA ASN A 147 -4.20 -6.89 -12.67
C ASN A 147 -3.20 -6.22 -13.65
N GLY A 148 -2.61 -7.01 -14.58
CA GLY A 148 -1.63 -6.50 -15.54
C GLY A 148 -0.25 -6.15 -14.96
N LEU A 149 0.02 -6.48 -13.69
CA LEU A 149 1.30 -6.32 -13.02
C LEU A 149 1.98 -7.68 -12.84
N GLY A 150 3.34 -7.71 -12.87
CA GLY A 150 4.12 -8.95 -12.96
C GLY A 150 4.18 -9.77 -11.67
N TYR A 151 3.92 -9.17 -10.53
CA TYR A 151 4.09 -9.80 -9.21
C TYR A 151 2.83 -9.65 -8.37
N SER A 152 2.70 -10.46 -7.34
CA SER A 152 1.62 -10.32 -6.35
C SER A 152 1.94 -11.01 -5.03
N PHE A 153 1.20 -10.66 -4.00
CA PHE A 153 1.15 -11.41 -2.73
C PHE A 153 -0.30 -11.57 -2.29
N THR A 154 -0.56 -12.51 -1.40
CA THR A 154 -1.91 -12.82 -0.92
C THR A 154 -2.06 -12.37 0.52
N VAL A 155 -3.20 -11.72 0.83
CA VAL A 155 -3.58 -11.26 2.17
C VAL A 155 -5.06 -11.47 2.41
N HIS A 156 -5.45 -11.43 3.68
CA HIS A 156 -6.84 -11.40 4.09
C HIS A 156 -7.29 -9.94 4.20
N VAL A 157 -8.38 -9.57 3.54
CA VAL A 157 -8.97 -8.23 3.57
C VAL A 157 -10.38 -8.32 4.16
N ALA A 158 -10.59 -7.66 5.29
CA ALA A 158 -11.85 -7.68 6.01
C ALA A 158 -13.01 -7.04 5.23
N ALA A 159 -14.23 -7.47 5.52
CA ALA A 159 -15.44 -6.78 5.09
C ALA A 159 -15.46 -5.34 5.63
N PHE A 160 -15.77 -4.36 4.78
CA PHE A 160 -15.70 -2.92 5.10
C PHE A 160 -14.37 -2.48 5.73
N GLY A 161 -13.27 -3.24 5.46
CA GLY A 161 -11.96 -3.07 6.07
C GLY A 161 -10.97 -2.30 5.22
N ALA A 162 -9.97 -1.73 5.89
CA ALA A 162 -8.82 -1.09 5.27
C ALA A 162 -7.53 -1.60 5.92
N HIS A 163 -6.54 -1.94 5.11
CA HIS A 163 -5.27 -2.51 5.54
C HIS A 163 -4.10 -1.71 4.95
N ILE A 164 -3.07 -1.50 5.76
CA ILE A 164 -1.85 -0.80 5.37
C ILE A 164 -0.67 -1.74 5.59
N PHE A 165 0.17 -1.86 4.56
CA PHE A 165 1.37 -2.68 4.57
C PHE A 165 2.61 -1.83 4.32
N THR A 166 3.72 -2.18 4.96
CA THR A 166 5.05 -1.71 4.57
C THR A 166 5.78 -2.84 3.86
N MET A 167 6.65 -2.47 2.92
CA MET A 167 7.50 -3.41 2.19
C MET A 167 8.70 -2.69 1.59
N THR A 168 9.71 -3.46 1.20
CA THR A 168 10.94 -2.97 0.58
C THR A 168 11.02 -3.48 -0.87
N ARG A 169 11.31 -2.59 -1.81
CA ARG A 169 11.55 -2.95 -3.21
C ARG A 169 12.84 -3.78 -3.29
N VAL A 170 12.79 -4.88 -4.03
CA VAL A 170 13.99 -5.63 -4.39
C VAL A 170 14.62 -4.90 -5.58
N PRO A 171 15.89 -4.45 -5.49
CA PRO A 171 16.58 -3.83 -6.62
C PRO A 171 16.63 -4.78 -7.82
N GLU A 172 16.41 -4.24 -9.01
CA GLU A 172 16.72 -5.00 -10.23
C GLU A 172 18.22 -5.32 -10.23
N LYS A 173 18.58 -6.60 -10.46
CA LYS A 173 19.98 -6.93 -10.67
C LYS A 173 20.45 -6.18 -11.91
N GLU A 174 21.50 -5.38 -11.79
CA GLU A 174 22.16 -4.85 -12.97
C GLU A 174 22.57 -6.05 -13.82
N GLU A 175 22.04 -6.17 -15.03
CA GLU A 175 22.50 -7.17 -15.99
C GLU A 175 23.97 -6.85 -16.26
N GLU A 176 24.86 -7.77 -15.90
CA GLU A 176 26.26 -7.64 -16.29
C GLU A 176 26.32 -7.46 -17.82
N PRO A 177 27.06 -6.46 -18.32
CA PRO A 177 27.13 -6.23 -19.76
C PRO A 177 27.63 -7.51 -20.42
N VAL A 178 26.85 -8.07 -21.34
CA VAL A 178 27.24 -9.23 -22.15
C VAL A 178 28.58 -8.89 -22.80
N PRO A 179 29.66 -9.65 -22.55
CA PRO A 179 30.95 -9.36 -23.15
C PRO A 179 30.77 -9.37 -24.67
N ALA A 180 31.18 -8.27 -25.33
CA ALA A 180 31.14 -8.14 -26.78
C ALA A 180 31.81 -9.37 -27.41
N ALA A 181 31.07 -10.10 -28.24
CA ALA A 181 31.62 -11.22 -28.98
C ALA A 181 32.84 -10.72 -29.77
N LEU A 182 33.94 -11.38 -29.56
CA LEU A 182 35.17 -11.10 -30.32
C LEU A 182 34.81 -11.17 -31.82
N GLU A 183 34.95 -10.06 -32.53
CA GLU A 183 34.88 -10.06 -33.98
C GLU A 183 35.94 -11.04 -34.51
N GLU A 184 35.48 -12.10 -35.17
CA GLU A 184 36.36 -13.02 -35.89
C GLU A 184 37.17 -12.21 -36.94
N GLU A 185 38.48 -12.10 -36.75
CA GLU A 185 39.37 -11.53 -37.74
C GLU A 185 39.26 -12.34 -39.05
N ALA A 186 38.73 -11.68 -40.05
CA ALA A 186 38.66 -12.22 -41.41
C ALA A 186 40.10 -12.41 -41.95
N PHE A 187 40.52 -13.66 -42.18
CA PHE A 187 41.75 -13.99 -42.84
C PHE A 187 41.76 -13.40 -44.27
N PRO A 188 42.81 -12.70 -44.67
CA PRO A 188 42.93 -12.24 -46.03
C PRO A 188 43.20 -13.44 -46.97
N SER A 189 42.34 -13.56 -47.97
CA SER A 189 42.48 -14.54 -49.07
C SER A 189 43.76 -14.27 -49.86
N GLY A 190 44.71 -15.25 -49.80
CA GLY A 190 45.94 -15.21 -50.58
C GLY A 190 45.69 -15.17 -52.08
N SER A 191 46.37 -14.25 -52.75
CA SER A 191 46.49 -14.17 -54.19
C SER A 191 47.36 -15.29 -54.73
N GLU A 192 46.84 -16.09 -55.65
CA GLU A 192 47.67 -16.98 -56.50
C GLU A 192 48.49 -16.16 -57.52
N PRO A 193 49.75 -16.51 -57.75
CA PRO A 193 50.49 -15.99 -58.90
C PRO A 193 50.35 -16.91 -60.12
N ALA A 194 50.36 -16.23 -61.27
CA ALA A 194 50.36 -16.81 -62.66
C ALA A 194 51.52 -17.73 -62.98
#